data_e65dd7f9b012307d0748a4dfa6b75037
#
_entry.id   e65dd7f9b012307d0748a4dfa6b75037
#
_cell.length_a   1.000
_cell.length_b   1.000
_cell.length_c   1.000
_cell.angle_alpha   90.00
_cell.angle_beta   90.00
_cell.angle_gamma   90.00
#
_symmetry.space_group_name_H-M   'P 1'
#
loop_
_entity.id
_entity.type
_entity.pdbx_description
1 polymer ?
#
loop_
_entity_poly.entity_id
_entity_poly.type
_entity_poly.pdbx_seq_one_letter_code
_entity_poly.pdbx_strand_id
1 'polypeptide(L)'
;MELKSRVLLCASLAVGLLGMQSPAVAQAAWPDKPVTMVVPYSAGGPTDVVARMLAIPMGKSLGQTVVVENTVGAGGTIAPARVAKAKPDGYTILIHHMGMATAPALYKKLPYDPLKDFEYIGQVMDVPMTLLSRKDFPANNFKELLAYVKANKDKVSLANAGIGAVSQLCGLLFASQIGVDLTTVPYKGAGPALNDLMGGQVDLLCDQTTQTAPVIKDGNRVKVFGVTTPKRLASMPDIPTLDEQGLKG
;
A
#
# COMPACT_ATOMS: atom_id res chain seq x y z
N MET A 1 66.58 49.15 22.10
CA MET A 1 66.62 47.93 21.29
C MET A 1 65.44 46.99 21.60
N GLU A 2 64.68 47.18 22.69
CA GLU A 2 63.60 46.28 23.12
C GLU A 2 62.23 46.58 22.51
N LEU A 3 61.96 47.81 22.05
CA LEU A 3 60.61 48.18 21.54
C LEU A 3 60.29 47.61 20.14
N LYS A 4 61.33 47.45 19.30
CA LYS A 4 61.14 46.89 17.93
C LYS A 4 60.91 45.36 17.93
N SER A 5 61.45 44.65 18.95
CA SER A 5 61.30 43.20 19.09
C SER A 5 59.85 42.80 19.52
N ARG A 6 59.17 43.63 20.33
CA ARG A 6 57.81 43.38 20.80
C ARG A 6 56.75 43.62 19.73
N VAL A 7 56.95 44.53 18.80
CA VAL A 7 56.02 44.81 17.68
C VAL A 7 56.09 43.70 16.65
N LEU A 8 57.28 43.11 16.40
CA LEU A 8 57.39 41.98 15.46
C LEU A 8 56.78 40.67 16.02
N LEU A 9 56.78 40.48 17.35
CA LEU A 9 56.19 39.28 17.97
C LEU A 9 54.66 39.33 17.96
N CYS A 10 54.01 40.51 18.09
CA CYS A 10 52.60 40.69 18.01
C CYS A 10 52.04 40.58 16.57
N ALA A 11 52.85 40.99 15.56
CA ALA A 11 52.45 40.89 14.16
C ALA A 11 52.44 39.42 13.65
N SER A 12 53.35 38.57 14.16
CA SER A 12 53.40 37.16 13.77
C SER A 12 52.29 36.30 14.42
N LEU A 13 51.76 36.65 15.60
CA LEU A 13 50.62 35.98 16.21
C LEU A 13 49.29 36.30 15.52
N ALA A 14 49.13 37.50 14.94
CA ALA A 14 47.90 37.92 14.25
C ALA A 14 47.70 37.24 12.89
N VAL A 15 48.80 36.86 12.20
CA VAL A 15 48.75 36.18 10.90
C VAL A 15 48.42 34.68 11.05
N GLY A 16 48.72 34.07 12.21
CA GLY A 16 48.44 32.65 12.48
C GLY A 16 46.96 32.34 12.76
N LEU A 17 46.16 33.32 13.15
CA LEU A 17 44.74 33.14 13.48
C LEU A 17 43.77 33.28 12.28
N LEU A 18 44.23 33.76 11.12
CA LEU A 18 43.42 33.91 9.92
C LEU A 18 43.39 32.66 9.00
N GLY A 19 44.20 31.64 9.34
CA GLY A 19 44.40 30.47 8.48
C GLY A 19 43.50 29.26 8.75
N MET A 20 42.63 29.26 9.77
CA MET A 20 41.82 28.09 10.16
C MET A 20 40.32 28.29 10.04
N GLN A 21 39.86 29.01 9.03
CA GLN A 21 38.48 28.86 8.59
C GLN A 21 38.41 27.68 7.63
N SER A 22 38.38 26.45 8.18
CA SER A 22 37.86 25.31 7.40
C SER A 22 36.51 25.69 6.85
N PRO A 23 36.28 25.62 5.53
CA PRO A 23 34.94 25.82 5.00
C PRO A 23 34.02 24.81 5.71
N ALA A 24 33.08 25.31 6.49
CA ALA A 24 31.98 24.50 6.97
C ALA A 24 31.29 23.98 5.70
N VAL A 25 31.55 22.74 5.33
CA VAL A 25 30.78 22.05 4.27
C VAL A 25 29.40 22.08 4.79
N ALA A 26 28.57 23.00 4.29
CA ALA A 26 27.16 23.06 4.58
C ALA A 26 26.63 21.69 4.15
N GLN A 27 26.34 20.84 5.12
CA GLN A 27 25.72 19.55 4.88
C GLN A 27 24.41 19.85 4.15
N ALA A 28 24.35 19.44 2.87
CA ALA A 28 23.16 19.69 2.07
C ALA A 28 21.95 19.21 2.84
N ALA A 29 20.95 20.10 3.02
CA ALA A 29 19.78 19.76 3.81
C ALA A 29 19.07 18.58 3.15
N TRP A 30 18.82 17.52 3.89
CA TRP A 30 18.03 16.38 3.41
C TRP A 30 16.55 16.80 3.29
N PRO A 31 15.86 16.43 2.19
CA PRO A 31 16.34 15.76 0.98
C PRO A 31 16.89 16.75 -0.06
N ASP A 32 18.02 16.42 -0.69
CA ASP A 32 18.65 17.21 -1.77
C ASP A 32 18.33 16.67 -3.19
N LYS A 33 17.62 15.54 -3.27
CA LYS A 33 17.21 14.85 -4.49
C LYS A 33 15.84 14.17 -4.31
N PRO A 34 15.19 13.70 -5.40
CA PRO A 34 13.90 13.02 -5.33
C PRO A 34 13.93 11.79 -4.40
N VAL A 35 12.82 11.57 -3.69
CA VAL A 35 12.57 10.39 -2.85
C VAL A 35 11.75 9.37 -3.66
N THR A 36 12.16 8.12 -3.68
CA THR A 36 11.43 7.04 -4.33
C THR A 36 10.51 6.33 -3.34
N MET A 37 9.20 6.35 -3.62
CA MET A 37 8.19 5.59 -2.86
C MET A 37 7.86 4.31 -3.63
N VAL A 38 8.31 3.17 -3.10
CA VAL A 38 8.12 1.86 -3.72
C VAL A 38 6.76 1.28 -3.32
N VAL A 39 5.99 0.83 -4.33
CA VAL A 39 4.65 0.23 -4.19
C VAL A 39 4.73 -1.24 -4.61
N PRO A 40 4.29 -2.22 -3.78
CA PRO A 40 4.45 -3.65 -4.06
C PRO A 40 3.45 -4.24 -5.06
N TYR A 41 2.51 -3.45 -5.56
CA TYR A 41 1.39 -3.88 -6.41
C TYR A 41 1.30 -3.08 -7.70
N SER A 42 0.45 -3.55 -8.63
CA SER A 42 0.26 -2.91 -9.93
C SER A 42 -0.20 -1.46 -9.83
N ALA A 43 0.22 -0.65 -10.78
CA ALA A 43 -0.28 0.70 -10.96
C ALA A 43 -1.80 0.71 -11.13
N GLY A 44 -2.46 1.74 -10.60
CA GLY A 44 -3.93 1.87 -10.58
C GLY A 44 -4.62 1.01 -9.51
N GLY A 45 -3.88 0.17 -8.77
CA GLY A 45 -4.40 -0.56 -7.61
C GLY A 45 -4.53 0.32 -6.37
N PRO A 46 -5.21 -0.17 -5.30
CA PRO A 46 -5.51 0.64 -4.11
C PRO A 46 -4.28 1.28 -3.46
N THR A 47 -3.22 0.51 -3.29
CA THR A 47 -1.97 1.01 -2.67
C THR A 47 -1.27 2.04 -3.56
N ASP A 48 -1.30 1.87 -4.88
CA ASP A 48 -0.74 2.84 -5.83
C ASP A 48 -1.52 4.16 -5.81
N VAL A 49 -2.85 4.11 -5.75
CA VAL A 49 -3.71 5.29 -5.63
C VAL A 49 -3.34 6.07 -4.36
N VAL A 50 -3.25 5.41 -3.21
CA VAL A 50 -2.85 6.04 -1.94
C VAL A 50 -1.44 6.63 -2.03
N ALA A 51 -0.48 5.88 -2.60
CA ALA A 51 0.89 6.35 -2.79
C ALA A 51 0.96 7.65 -3.60
N ARG A 52 0.25 7.71 -4.73
CA ARG A 52 0.22 8.92 -5.58
C ARG A 52 -0.48 10.09 -4.91
N MET A 53 -1.56 9.84 -4.16
CA MET A 53 -2.22 10.88 -3.37
C MET A 53 -1.31 11.43 -2.27
N LEU A 54 -0.52 10.57 -1.61
CA LEU A 54 0.43 10.96 -0.56
C LEU A 54 1.66 11.66 -1.13
N ALA A 55 2.16 11.24 -2.29
CA ALA A 55 3.37 11.78 -2.90
C ALA A 55 3.29 13.28 -3.17
N ILE A 56 2.10 13.81 -3.49
CA ILE A 56 1.90 15.25 -3.79
C ILE A 56 2.13 16.13 -2.55
N PRO A 57 1.39 15.99 -1.45
CA PRO A 57 1.61 16.81 -0.25
C PRO A 57 2.97 16.53 0.40
N MET A 58 3.45 15.28 0.36
CA MET A 58 4.76 14.91 0.88
C MET A 58 5.87 15.60 0.10
N GLY A 59 5.80 15.64 -1.23
CA GLY A 59 6.76 16.35 -2.06
C GLY A 59 6.77 17.85 -1.78
N LYS A 60 5.60 18.47 -1.57
CA LYS A 60 5.52 19.88 -1.16
C LYS A 60 6.18 20.14 0.19
N SER A 61 5.96 19.28 1.17
CA SER A 61 6.54 19.40 2.51
C SER A 61 8.05 19.19 2.52
N LEU A 62 8.55 18.26 1.72
CA LEU A 62 9.98 17.93 1.63
C LEU A 62 10.77 18.88 0.72
N GLY A 63 10.09 19.69 -0.11
CA GLY A 63 10.75 20.51 -1.13
C GLY A 63 11.40 19.71 -2.26
N GLN A 64 11.08 18.41 -2.38
CA GLN A 64 11.62 17.48 -3.38
C GLN A 64 10.52 16.59 -3.94
N THR A 65 10.68 16.15 -5.18
CA THR A 65 9.70 15.24 -5.81
C THR A 65 9.69 13.89 -5.10
N VAL A 66 8.49 13.36 -4.80
CA VAL A 66 8.31 11.97 -4.39
C VAL A 66 7.85 11.18 -5.62
N VAL A 67 8.71 10.26 -6.09
CA VAL A 67 8.46 9.43 -7.28
C VAL A 67 7.85 8.11 -6.84
N VAL A 68 6.67 7.77 -7.35
CA VAL A 68 6.01 6.49 -7.07
C VAL A 68 6.48 5.43 -8.08
N GLU A 69 7.02 4.32 -7.57
CA GLU A 69 7.54 3.21 -8.37
C GLU A 69 6.87 1.90 -7.99
N ASN A 70 6.27 1.20 -8.98
CA ASN A 70 5.60 -0.08 -8.75
C ASN A 70 6.60 -1.25 -8.96
N THR A 71 6.87 -2.03 -7.91
CA THR A 71 7.70 -3.23 -7.94
C THR A 71 6.84 -4.44 -7.59
N VAL A 72 6.24 -5.05 -8.61
CA VAL A 72 5.20 -6.07 -8.45
C VAL A 72 5.75 -7.50 -8.42
N GLY A 73 5.04 -8.41 -7.75
CA GLY A 73 5.28 -9.85 -7.81
C GLY A 73 5.31 -10.53 -6.44
N ALA A 74 5.19 -11.86 -6.48
CA ALA A 74 5.17 -12.75 -5.31
C ALA A 74 4.27 -12.23 -4.17
N GLY A 75 3.02 -11.86 -4.50
CA GLY A 75 2.05 -11.35 -3.52
C GLY A 75 2.46 -10.06 -2.81
N GLY A 76 3.41 -9.29 -3.38
CA GLY A 76 3.91 -8.04 -2.80
C GLY A 76 5.20 -8.19 -1.98
N THR A 77 5.87 -9.35 -2.01
CA THR A 77 7.10 -9.57 -1.23
C THR A 77 8.39 -9.10 -1.93
N ILE A 78 8.35 -8.85 -3.26
CA ILE A 78 9.52 -8.40 -4.02
C ILE A 78 9.90 -6.96 -3.65
N ALA A 79 8.94 -6.08 -3.53
CA ALA A 79 9.19 -4.68 -3.19
C ALA A 79 9.85 -4.51 -1.80
N PRO A 80 9.34 -5.10 -0.70
CA PRO A 80 10.01 -5.07 0.59
C PRO A 80 11.43 -5.63 0.54
N ALA A 81 11.65 -6.74 -0.17
CA ALA A 81 12.99 -7.33 -0.33
C ALA A 81 13.99 -6.41 -1.02
N ARG A 82 13.52 -5.58 -1.95
CA ARG A 82 14.32 -4.55 -2.60
C ARG A 82 14.63 -3.39 -1.64
N VAL A 83 13.60 -2.90 -0.93
CA VAL A 83 13.75 -1.76 -0.02
C VAL A 83 14.63 -2.11 1.17
N ALA A 84 14.52 -3.33 1.72
CA ALA A 84 15.39 -3.82 2.80
C ALA A 84 16.89 -3.81 2.43
N LYS A 85 17.22 -3.85 1.13
CA LYS A 85 18.59 -3.79 0.62
C LYS A 85 19.02 -2.38 0.16
N ALA A 86 18.12 -1.42 0.18
CA ALA A 86 18.43 -0.05 -0.17
C ALA A 86 19.27 0.61 0.91
N LYS A 87 19.95 1.72 0.57
CA LYS A 87 20.66 2.53 1.56
C LYS A 87 19.66 3.12 2.56
N PRO A 88 19.96 3.09 3.87
CA PRO A 88 19.08 3.65 4.91
C PRO A 88 19.26 5.18 5.02
N ASP A 89 19.19 5.87 3.88
CA ASP A 89 19.40 7.32 3.75
C ASP A 89 18.10 8.12 3.58
N GLY A 90 16.95 7.44 3.64
CA GLY A 90 15.62 8.05 3.52
C GLY A 90 15.15 8.33 2.07
N TYR A 91 15.99 8.07 1.06
CA TYR A 91 15.62 8.30 -0.34
C TYR A 91 14.84 7.15 -0.99
N THR A 92 14.76 5.99 -0.32
CA THR A 92 13.94 4.86 -0.75
C THR A 92 13.01 4.48 0.38
N ILE A 93 11.72 4.69 0.21
CA ILE A 93 10.68 4.37 1.18
C ILE A 93 9.71 3.35 0.60
N LEU A 94 9.06 2.60 1.47
CA LEU A 94 8.06 1.60 1.11
C LEU A 94 6.69 2.03 1.64
N ILE A 95 5.67 2.00 0.80
CA ILE A 95 4.28 2.00 1.24
C ILE A 95 3.73 0.58 1.12
N HIS A 96 3.18 0.05 2.19
CA HIS A 96 2.62 -1.29 2.22
C HIS A 96 1.34 -1.32 3.06
N HIS A 97 0.68 -2.46 3.11
CA HIS A 97 -0.49 -2.73 3.93
C HIS A 97 -0.24 -3.96 4.83
N MET A 98 -1.28 -4.48 5.50
CA MET A 98 -1.18 -5.62 6.41
C MET A 98 -0.47 -6.86 5.84
N GLY A 99 -0.37 -6.99 4.50
CA GLY A 99 0.41 -8.05 3.85
C GLY A 99 1.87 -8.10 4.31
N MET A 100 2.45 -6.98 4.75
CA MET A 100 3.78 -6.93 5.36
C MET A 100 3.86 -7.76 6.65
N ALA A 101 2.84 -7.65 7.50
CA ALA A 101 2.77 -8.36 8.78
C ALA A 101 2.39 -9.84 8.61
N THR A 102 1.62 -10.19 7.58
CA THR A 102 1.17 -11.58 7.36
C THR A 102 2.14 -12.41 6.53
N ALA A 103 3.04 -11.78 5.77
CA ALA A 103 3.98 -12.45 4.89
C ALA A 103 4.83 -13.53 5.62
N PRO A 104 5.35 -13.34 6.85
CA PRO A 104 6.11 -14.37 7.57
C PRO A 104 5.33 -15.67 7.82
N ALA A 105 4.01 -15.59 7.99
CA ALA A 105 3.16 -16.74 8.19
C ALA A 105 2.82 -17.48 6.88
N LEU A 106 2.87 -16.78 5.74
CA LEU A 106 2.43 -17.30 4.44
C LEU A 106 3.58 -17.80 3.57
N TYR A 107 4.78 -17.25 3.74
CA TYR A 107 5.95 -17.60 2.93
C TYR A 107 6.99 -18.33 3.77
N LYS A 108 7.35 -19.55 3.37
CA LYS A 108 8.38 -20.37 4.06
C LYS A 108 9.77 -19.70 4.07
N LYS A 109 10.07 -18.88 3.07
CA LYS A 109 11.33 -18.14 2.96
C LYS A 109 11.02 -16.74 2.49
N LEU A 110 11.25 -15.75 3.35
CA LEU A 110 11.24 -14.33 3.00
C LEU A 110 12.69 -13.84 2.90
N PRO A 111 13.02 -13.03 1.88
CA PRO A 111 14.35 -12.44 1.76
C PRO A 111 14.53 -11.16 2.60
N TYR A 112 13.67 -10.92 3.58
CA TYR A 112 13.68 -9.82 4.54
C TYR A 112 12.97 -10.20 5.84
N ASP A 113 13.32 -9.53 6.93
CA ASP A 113 12.62 -9.58 8.22
C ASP A 113 11.80 -8.29 8.40
N PRO A 114 10.46 -8.35 8.41
CA PRO A 114 9.66 -7.15 8.53
C PRO A 114 9.86 -6.38 9.84
N LEU A 115 10.35 -7.02 10.90
CA LEU A 115 10.57 -6.37 12.20
C LEU A 115 11.98 -5.80 12.38
N LYS A 116 12.96 -6.21 11.53
CA LYS A 116 14.37 -5.83 11.72
C LYS A 116 14.96 -5.02 10.58
N ASP A 117 14.43 -5.21 9.35
CA ASP A 117 15.04 -4.64 8.14
C ASP A 117 14.41 -3.30 7.74
N PHE A 118 13.49 -2.76 8.55
CA PHE A 118 12.76 -1.53 8.23
C PHE A 118 12.62 -0.62 9.43
N GLU A 119 12.76 0.69 9.18
CA GLU A 119 12.33 1.74 10.10
C GLU A 119 10.92 2.18 9.71
N TYR A 120 9.94 1.96 10.61
CA TYR A 120 8.54 2.30 10.37
C TYR A 120 8.28 3.77 10.64
N ILE A 121 7.81 4.49 9.61
CA ILE A 121 7.52 5.93 9.70
C ILE A 121 6.15 6.17 10.36
N GLY A 122 5.13 5.43 9.92
CA GLY A 122 3.77 5.56 10.49
C GLY A 122 2.68 4.96 9.61
N GLN A 123 1.47 4.94 10.15
CA GLN A 123 0.27 4.54 9.43
C GLN A 123 -0.29 5.73 8.65
N VAL A 124 -0.56 5.52 7.36
CA VAL A 124 -1.09 6.58 6.48
C VAL A 124 -2.62 6.68 6.64
N MET A 125 -3.33 5.56 6.57
CA MET A 125 -4.79 5.50 6.65
C MET A 125 -5.28 4.07 6.85
N ASP A 126 -6.55 3.93 7.27
CA ASP A 126 -7.31 2.69 7.18
C ASP A 126 -8.14 2.68 5.89
N VAL A 127 -8.18 1.54 5.22
CA VAL A 127 -8.94 1.38 3.98
C VAL A 127 -9.94 0.22 4.13
N PRO A 128 -11.24 0.51 4.20
CA PRO A 128 -12.28 -0.51 4.22
C PRO A 128 -12.30 -1.36 2.95
N MET A 129 -12.82 -2.59 3.06
CA MET A 129 -13.00 -3.50 1.93
C MET A 129 -14.47 -3.52 1.49
N THR A 130 -14.70 -3.87 0.23
CA THR A 130 -16.02 -4.12 -0.34
C THR A 130 -16.06 -5.51 -0.96
N LEU A 131 -17.16 -6.22 -0.80
CA LEU A 131 -17.42 -7.48 -1.51
C LEU A 131 -18.23 -7.20 -2.78
N LEU A 132 -17.62 -7.51 -3.92
CA LEU A 132 -18.16 -7.24 -5.26
C LEU A 132 -18.36 -8.51 -6.06
N SER A 133 -19.29 -8.44 -7.04
CA SER A 133 -19.34 -9.39 -8.16
C SER A 133 -19.36 -8.69 -9.51
N ARG A 134 -19.12 -9.47 -10.57
CA ARG A 134 -19.42 -9.03 -11.94
C ARG A 134 -20.88 -8.62 -12.07
N LYS A 135 -21.18 -7.73 -13.03
CA LYS A 135 -22.52 -7.13 -13.20
C LYS A 135 -23.64 -8.14 -13.40
N ASP A 136 -23.40 -9.16 -14.18
CA ASP A 136 -24.37 -10.20 -14.58
C ASP A 136 -24.35 -11.43 -13.66
N PHE A 137 -23.72 -11.34 -12.48
CA PHE A 137 -23.73 -12.41 -11.48
C PHE A 137 -25.19 -12.73 -11.04
N PRO A 138 -25.56 -14.03 -10.90
CA PRO A 138 -26.95 -14.45 -10.62
C PRO A 138 -27.39 -14.23 -9.18
N ALA A 139 -27.04 -13.11 -8.57
CA ALA A 139 -27.51 -12.69 -7.25
C ALA A 139 -27.65 -11.16 -7.23
N ASN A 140 -28.72 -10.64 -6.61
CA ASN A 140 -28.98 -9.20 -6.51
C ASN A 140 -28.88 -8.66 -5.07
N ASN A 141 -28.76 -9.56 -4.10
CA ASN A 141 -28.56 -9.22 -2.69
C ASN A 141 -27.68 -10.28 -2.02
N PHE A 142 -27.25 -9.99 -0.80
CA PHE A 142 -26.30 -10.83 -0.08
C PHE A 142 -26.86 -12.23 0.25
N LYS A 143 -28.15 -12.35 0.54
CA LYS A 143 -28.79 -13.65 0.80
C LYS A 143 -28.77 -14.54 -0.44
N GLU A 144 -29.08 -13.98 -1.60
CA GLU A 144 -29.00 -14.67 -2.89
C GLU A 144 -27.54 -15.04 -3.24
N LEU A 145 -26.57 -14.13 -2.95
CA LEU A 145 -25.16 -14.41 -3.12
C LEU A 145 -24.75 -15.66 -2.32
N LEU A 146 -25.08 -15.72 -1.03
CA LEU A 146 -24.74 -16.86 -0.18
C LEU A 146 -25.37 -18.16 -0.68
N ALA A 147 -26.65 -18.11 -1.07
CA ALA A 147 -27.35 -19.29 -1.61
C ALA A 147 -26.70 -19.78 -2.90
N TYR A 148 -26.40 -18.86 -3.83
CA TYR A 148 -25.79 -19.20 -5.12
C TYR A 148 -24.38 -19.76 -4.95
N VAL A 149 -23.56 -19.10 -4.16
CA VAL A 149 -22.16 -19.52 -3.91
C VAL A 149 -22.12 -20.92 -3.27
N LYS A 150 -22.96 -21.20 -2.28
CA LYS A 150 -23.05 -22.52 -1.65
C LYS A 150 -23.49 -23.62 -2.63
N ALA A 151 -24.43 -23.32 -3.52
CA ALA A 151 -24.92 -24.28 -4.51
C ALA A 151 -23.96 -24.49 -5.70
N ASN A 152 -23.08 -23.53 -5.98
CA ASN A 152 -22.24 -23.51 -7.18
C ASN A 152 -20.75 -23.29 -6.88
N LYS A 153 -20.26 -23.71 -5.72
CA LYS A 153 -18.90 -23.42 -5.21
C LYS A 153 -17.79 -23.73 -6.22
N ASP A 154 -17.91 -24.82 -6.97
CA ASP A 154 -16.91 -25.28 -7.93
C ASP A 154 -16.91 -24.46 -9.24
N LYS A 155 -17.91 -23.60 -9.44
CA LYS A 155 -18.09 -22.74 -10.62
C LYS A 155 -17.86 -21.26 -10.33
N VAL A 156 -17.81 -20.88 -9.05
CA VAL A 156 -17.62 -19.48 -8.63
C VAL A 156 -16.15 -19.23 -8.37
N SER A 157 -15.60 -18.26 -9.10
CA SER A 157 -14.22 -17.80 -8.96
C SER A 157 -14.13 -16.56 -8.07
N LEU A 158 -13.08 -16.51 -7.23
CA LEU A 158 -12.78 -15.39 -6.34
C LEU A 158 -11.41 -14.82 -6.70
N ALA A 159 -11.41 -13.64 -7.32
CA ALA A 159 -10.19 -12.94 -7.71
C ALA A 159 -9.50 -12.30 -6.49
N ASN A 160 -8.18 -12.17 -6.57
CA ASN A 160 -7.39 -11.48 -5.55
C ASN A 160 -6.08 -10.90 -6.12
N ALA A 161 -5.44 -10.00 -5.37
CA ALA A 161 -4.22 -9.30 -5.77
C ALA A 161 -2.92 -10.11 -5.57
N GLY A 162 -3.03 -11.41 -5.30
CA GLY A 162 -1.91 -12.30 -5.02
C GLY A 162 -1.88 -12.81 -3.58
N ILE A 163 -1.06 -13.84 -3.33
CA ILE A 163 -0.97 -14.51 -2.03
C ILE A 163 -0.47 -13.53 -0.96
N GLY A 164 -1.24 -13.39 0.15
CA GLY A 164 -0.95 -12.45 1.24
C GLY A 164 -1.43 -11.02 1.00
N ALA A 165 -1.96 -10.70 -0.18
CA ALA A 165 -2.61 -9.42 -0.41
C ALA A 165 -3.91 -9.31 0.41
N VAL A 166 -4.30 -8.07 0.78
CA VAL A 166 -5.52 -7.81 1.58
C VAL A 166 -6.77 -8.40 0.92
N SER A 167 -6.89 -8.30 -0.40
CA SER A 167 -8.00 -8.88 -1.17
C SER A 167 -8.07 -10.40 -1.06
N GLN A 168 -6.92 -11.10 -1.00
CA GLN A 168 -6.90 -12.54 -0.76
C GLN A 168 -7.36 -12.86 0.66
N LEU A 169 -6.81 -12.17 1.66
CA LEU A 169 -7.15 -12.42 3.07
C LEU A 169 -8.64 -12.14 3.34
N CYS A 170 -9.19 -11.07 2.77
CA CYS A 170 -10.62 -10.77 2.82
C CYS A 170 -11.45 -11.87 2.18
N GLY A 171 -11.08 -12.32 0.99
CA GLY A 171 -11.77 -13.39 0.28
C GLY A 171 -11.71 -14.74 1.02
N LEU A 172 -10.57 -15.08 1.61
CA LEU A 172 -10.41 -16.28 2.42
C LEU A 172 -11.26 -16.22 3.70
N LEU A 173 -11.29 -15.05 4.35
CA LEU A 173 -12.13 -14.86 5.53
C LEU A 173 -13.62 -15.00 5.17
N PHE A 174 -14.06 -14.38 4.06
CA PHE A 174 -15.42 -14.56 3.54
C PHE A 174 -15.74 -16.03 3.28
N ALA A 175 -14.90 -16.75 2.54
CA ALA A 175 -15.08 -18.16 2.22
C ALA A 175 -15.16 -19.03 3.49
N SER A 176 -14.28 -18.79 4.45
CA SER A 176 -14.26 -19.45 5.77
C SER A 176 -15.54 -19.20 6.57
N GLN A 177 -16.00 -17.95 6.63
CA GLN A 177 -17.23 -17.57 7.36
C GLN A 177 -18.48 -18.25 6.80
N ILE A 178 -18.57 -18.40 5.49
CA ILE A 178 -19.71 -19.06 4.84
C ILE A 178 -19.56 -20.58 4.75
N GLY A 179 -18.42 -21.14 5.17
CA GLY A 179 -18.11 -22.57 5.16
C GLY A 179 -17.98 -23.14 3.74
N VAL A 180 -17.38 -22.39 2.81
CA VAL A 180 -17.26 -22.81 1.40
C VAL A 180 -15.84 -22.56 0.90
N ASP A 181 -15.22 -23.58 0.30
CA ASP A 181 -13.96 -23.39 -0.44
C ASP A 181 -14.29 -22.91 -1.86
N LEU A 182 -13.69 -21.79 -2.24
CA LEU A 182 -13.85 -21.17 -3.57
C LEU A 182 -12.58 -21.28 -4.39
N THR A 183 -12.73 -21.43 -5.71
CA THR A 183 -11.60 -21.33 -6.64
C THR A 183 -11.03 -19.91 -6.63
N THR A 184 -9.78 -19.76 -6.20
CA THR A 184 -9.13 -18.44 -6.14
C THR A 184 -8.29 -18.17 -7.39
N VAL A 185 -8.39 -16.94 -7.93
CA VAL A 185 -7.64 -16.49 -9.12
C VAL A 185 -6.70 -15.35 -8.70
N PRO A 186 -5.39 -15.63 -8.54
CA PRO A 186 -4.42 -14.62 -8.10
C PRO A 186 -3.94 -13.75 -9.27
N TYR A 187 -3.90 -12.43 -9.05
CA TYR A 187 -3.36 -11.42 -9.95
C TYR A 187 -2.08 -10.77 -9.38
N LYS A 188 -1.37 -9.99 -10.19
CA LYS A 188 -0.19 -9.20 -9.73
C LYS A 188 -0.58 -7.87 -9.08
N GLY A 189 -1.80 -7.76 -8.55
CA GLY A 189 -2.38 -6.58 -7.92
C GLY A 189 -3.89 -6.50 -8.16
N ALA A 190 -4.59 -5.64 -7.43
CA ALA A 190 -6.05 -5.55 -7.49
C ALA A 190 -6.55 -4.87 -8.79
N GLY A 191 -5.76 -4.00 -9.43
CA GLY A 191 -6.15 -3.34 -10.68
C GLY A 191 -6.56 -4.33 -11.78
N PRO A 192 -5.70 -5.26 -12.20
CA PRO A 192 -6.06 -6.31 -13.16
C PRO A 192 -7.23 -7.17 -12.70
N ALA A 193 -7.31 -7.52 -11.39
CA ALA A 193 -8.41 -8.32 -10.86
C ALA A 193 -9.77 -7.62 -11.00
N LEU A 194 -9.84 -6.31 -10.71
CA LEU A 194 -11.06 -5.51 -10.89
C LEU A 194 -11.43 -5.36 -12.37
N ASN A 195 -10.46 -5.20 -13.25
CA ASN A 195 -10.71 -5.14 -14.70
C ASN A 195 -11.36 -6.44 -15.21
N ASP A 196 -10.84 -7.59 -14.81
CA ASP A 196 -11.37 -8.90 -15.19
C ASP A 196 -12.73 -9.18 -14.54
N LEU A 197 -12.98 -8.68 -13.31
CA LEU A 197 -14.30 -8.71 -12.69
C LEU A 197 -15.32 -7.92 -13.53
N MET A 198 -14.98 -6.70 -13.92
CA MET A 198 -15.82 -5.85 -14.77
C MET A 198 -16.02 -6.43 -16.17
N GLY A 199 -15.03 -7.17 -16.67
CA GLY A 199 -15.08 -7.88 -17.94
C GLY A 199 -15.78 -9.26 -17.88
N GLY A 200 -16.24 -9.68 -16.69
CA GLY A 200 -16.93 -10.97 -16.52
C GLY A 200 -16.05 -12.21 -16.56
N GLN A 201 -14.71 -12.05 -16.47
CA GLN A 201 -13.75 -13.16 -16.50
C GLN A 201 -13.64 -13.87 -15.14
N VAL A 202 -14.00 -13.21 -14.06
CA VAL A 202 -14.09 -13.73 -12.70
C VAL A 202 -15.40 -13.29 -12.05
N ASP A 203 -15.83 -14.01 -11.01
CA ASP A 203 -17.16 -13.83 -10.45
C ASP A 203 -17.18 -12.86 -9.27
N LEU A 204 -16.25 -13.00 -8.33
CA LEU A 204 -16.21 -12.26 -7.07
C LEU A 204 -14.83 -11.62 -6.85
N LEU A 205 -14.83 -10.51 -6.11
CA LEU A 205 -13.64 -9.83 -5.64
C LEU A 205 -13.94 -9.16 -4.30
N CYS A 206 -13.09 -9.35 -3.30
CA CYS A 206 -13.05 -8.48 -2.13
C CYS A 206 -11.90 -7.49 -2.32
N ASP A 207 -12.20 -6.19 -2.35
CA ASP A 207 -11.16 -5.19 -2.60
C ASP A 207 -11.41 -3.87 -1.88
N GLN A 208 -10.35 -3.07 -1.78
CA GLN A 208 -10.28 -1.82 -1.03
C GLN A 208 -11.12 -0.72 -1.66
N THR A 209 -11.80 0.07 -0.80
CA THR A 209 -12.69 1.17 -1.23
C THR A 209 -11.98 2.25 -2.04
N THR A 210 -10.68 2.46 -1.86
CA THR A 210 -9.89 3.42 -2.66
C THR A 210 -9.90 3.12 -4.16
N GLN A 211 -10.10 1.85 -4.54
CA GLN A 211 -10.23 1.43 -5.93
C GLN A 211 -11.70 1.20 -6.32
N THR A 212 -12.49 0.64 -5.43
CA THR A 212 -13.85 0.18 -5.78
C THR A 212 -14.91 1.28 -5.72
N ALA A 213 -14.73 2.31 -4.88
CA ALA A 213 -15.72 3.38 -4.72
C ALA A 213 -16.08 4.11 -6.03
N PRO A 214 -15.14 4.48 -6.91
CA PRO A 214 -15.49 5.09 -8.20
C PRO A 214 -16.34 4.16 -9.08
N VAL A 215 -16.01 2.86 -9.12
CA VAL A 215 -16.69 1.86 -9.94
C VAL A 215 -18.11 1.56 -9.39
N ILE A 216 -18.26 1.55 -8.06
CA ILE A 216 -19.56 1.39 -7.40
C ILE A 216 -20.46 2.60 -7.69
N LYS A 217 -19.90 3.83 -7.62
CA LYS A 217 -20.66 5.07 -7.91
C LYS A 217 -21.10 5.18 -9.36
N ASP A 218 -20.34 4.62 -10.30
CA ASP A 218 -20.75 4.51 -11.71
C ASP A 218 -22.01 3.60 -11.90
N GLY A 219 -22.24 2.65 -10.98
CA GLY A 219 -23.46 1.87 -10.85
C GLY A 219 -23.73 0.81 -11.92
N ASN A 220 -22.87 0.74 -12.96
CA ASN A 220 -23.15 -0.06 -14.16
C ASN A 220 -22.18 -1.21 -14.44
N ARG A 221 -21.13 -1.36 -13.67
CA ARG A 221 -20.00 -2.27 -13.99
C ARG A 221 -19.87 -3.46 -13.07
N VAL A 222 -20.32 -3.33 -11.83
CA VAL A 222 -20.24 -4.36 -10.78
C VAL A 222 -21.51 -4.35 -9.94
N LYS A 223 -21.77 -5.44 -9.19
CA LYS A 223 -22.69 -5.45 -8.05
C LYS A 223 -21.89 -5.38 -6.77
N VAL A 224 -22.37 -4.62 -5.78
CA VAL A 224 -21.78 -4.51 -4.45
C VAL A 224 -22.69 -5.18 -3.44
N PHE A 225 -22.15 -6.06 -2.61
CA PHE A 225 -22.91 -6.80 -1.60
C PHE A 225 -22.72 -6.24 -0.20
N GLY A 226 -21.66 -5.49 0.06
CA GLY A 226 -21.47 -4.84 1.33
C GLY A 226 -20.04 -4.37 1.57
N VAL A 227 -19.88 -3.59 2.64
CA VAL A 227 -18.58 -3.19 3.19
C VAL A 227 -18.23 -4.04 4.41
N THR A 228 -16.93 -4.23 4.68
CA THR A 228 -16.45 -5.06 5.79
C THR A 228 -16.33 -4.33 7.13
N THR A 229 -16.71 -3.07 7.18
CA THR A 229 -16.67 -2.25 8.40
C THR A 229 -17.88 -2.54 9.31
N PRO A 230 -17.76 -2.35 10.63
CA PRO A 230 -18.87 -2.54 11.55
C PRO A 230 -20.00 -1.51 11.40
N LYS A 231 -19.74 -0.39 10.71
CA LYS A 231 -20.71 0.65 10.37
C LYS A 231 -20.59 1.01 8.90
N ARG A 232 -21.71 1.45 8.28
CA ARG A 232 -21.70 1.96 6.92
C ARG A 232 -20.74 3.14 6.76
N LEU A 233 -20.14 3.25 5.59
CA LEU A 233 -19.23 4.34 5.28
C LEU A 233 -20.01 5.62 4.96
N ALA A 234 -19.61 6.75 5.54
CA ALA A 234 -20.22 8.04 5.23
C ALA A 234 -20.12 8.42 3.74
N SER A 235 -19.08 7.91 3.05
CA SER A 235 -18.89 8.11 1.60
C SER A 235 -19.78 7.22 0.72
N MET A 236 -20.40 6.18 1.29
CA MET A 236 -21.28 5.20 0.63
C MET A 236 -22.41 4.75 1.59
N PRO A 237 -23.30 5.65 2.03
CA PRO A 237 -24.28 5.38 3.08
C PRO A 237 -25.33 4.34 2.68
N ASP A 238 -25.56 4.16 1.37
CA ASP A 238 -26.54 3.23 0.81
C ASP A 238 -26.01 1.78 0.78
N ILE A 239 -24.69 1.58 0.91
CA ILE A 239 -24.09 0.25 0.92
C ILE A 239 -24.13 -0.32 2.34
N PRO A 240 -24.83 -1.44 2.57
CA PRO A 240 -24.90 -2.06 3.89
C PRO A 240 -23.55 -2.66 4.30
N THR A 241 -23.35 -2.88 5.59
CA THR A 241 -22.23 -3.70 6.04
C THR A 241 -22.56 -5.18 5.89
N LEU A 242 -21.53 -6.02 5.79
CA LEU A 242 -21.73 -7.48 5.80
C LEU A 242 -22.30 -7.94 7.14
N ASP A 243 -21.94 -7.27 8.24
CA ASP A 243 -22.47 -7.54 9.59
C ASP A 243 -23.99 -7.27 9.69
N GLU A 244 -24.47 -6.13 9.12
CA GLU A 244 -25.92 -5.84 9.02
C GLU A 244 -26.69 -6.95 8.27
N GLN A 245 -26.04 -7.64 7.36
CA GLN A 245 -26.61 -8.69 6.54
C GLN A 245 -26.40 -10.11 7.12
N GLY A 246 -25.86 -10.19 8.35
CA GLY A 246 -25.74 -11.43 9.12
C GLY A 246 -24.39 -12.15 8.99
N LEU A 247 -23.43 -11.61 8.25
CA LEU A 247 -22.06 -12.14 8.23
C LEU A 247 -21.24 -11.39 9.30
N LYS A 248 -21.18 -11.93 10.49
CA LYS A 248 -20.51 -11.31 11.65
C LYS A 248 -19.05 -11.69 11.75
N GLY A 249 -18.20 -10.74 12.15
CA GLY A 249 -16.75 -10.91 12.40
C GLY A 249 -15.88 -10.21 11.37
#